data_ed89556863cb1f8319d06dc7546ced72
#
_entry.id   ed89556863cb1f8319d06dc7546ced72
#
_cell.length_a   1.000
_cell.length_b   1.000
_cell.length_c   1.000
_cell.angle_alpha   90.00
_cell.angle_beta   90.00
_cell.angle_gamma   90.00
#
_symmetry.space_group_name_H-M   'P 1'
#
loop_
_entity.id
_entity.type
_entity.pdbx_description
1 polymer ?
#
loop_
_entity_poly.entity_id
_entity_poly.type
_entity_poly.pdbx_seq_one_letter_code
_entity_poly.pdbx_strand_id
1 'polypeptide(L)'
;MEPEEPNSEPGRRTAPGGTSGVSRRRQVTVLFVLAVIALAVYLIGPAGYRAIMSKPASTNVGDRSDASAPKLSAQSLKLSEKQIAAIKVAPVEYRDFRINKTAVGSIDFNRDRSVPVYPPFQGKIIAVFTDEGKMVTAGAPLFTIDSPDLNQAESTLIQAAGVLQLTTRVLTRAQKLVKSGGGAEKDLELAISDQQTAEGNLKAARSAMHIFGKDEKEIDRIIATRQVDSSLIVPSPITGMITDRNAATGQFVQPGTAPAPISVADLSTMWMNAFVVESEIPSIALGQEVEATVAAYPDRIFQGIVTRIGASVDPATRRLFVRSEIKDPEHLLRPGMFARFVIRTGTSFHSPAIPVSGIVREGDGTMSAWVTKDGSEFTRRTVRLGLQQNGYHQILEGVQVGETAVTDGAIFLSNMLAGGGAD
;
A
#
# COMPACT_ATOMS: atom_id res chain seq x y z
N MET A 1 17.44 13.89 72.72
CA MET A 1 18.20 15.07 72.26
C MET A 1 17.58 15.48 70.95
N GLU A 2 16.48 16.24 71.05
CA GLU A 2 15.96 17.14 70.01
C GLU A 2 16.96 18.33 69.85
N PRO A 3 16.89 19.17 68.83
CA PRO A 3 15.74 19.77 68.18
C PRO A 3 15.98 19.89 66.63
N GLU A 4 15.17 20.36 65.76
CA GLU A 4 14.11 21.35 65.63
C GLU A 4 13.61 21.37 64.19
N GLU A 5 12.30 21.42 63.98
CA GLU A 5 11.68 21.98 62.76
C GLU A 5 11.86 23.49 62.65
N PRO A 6 11.69 24.11 61.49
CA PRO A 6 10.38 24.68 61.24
C PRO A 6 9.96 24.70 59.74
N ASN A 7 8.77 24.28 59.48
CA ASN A 7 7.57 25.03 59.06
C ASN A 7 7.78 26.27 58.14
N SER A 8 7.27 26.16 56.89
CA SER A 8 6.49 27.23 56.22
C SER A 8 5.87 26.83 54.89
N GLU A 9 4.58 26.57 54.86
CA GLU A 9 3.66 26.97 53.78
C GLU A 9 3.41 28.51 53.91
N PRO A 10 2.75 29.21 52.93
CA PRO A 10 2.12 28.82 51.66
C PRO A 10 2.37 29.84 50.53
N GLY A 11 2.01 29.49 49.32
CA GLY A 11 2.05 30.47 48.23
C GLY A 11 1.20 30.09 47.01
N ARG A 12 -0.13 30.19 47.12
CA ARG A 12 -1.00 30.37 45.93
C ARG A 12 -0.51 31.53 45.08
N ARG A 13 -0.15 31.30 43.83
CA ARG A 13 -0.13 32.34 42.79
C ARG A 13 -0.84 31.86 41.54
N THR A 14 -1.93 32.54 41.31
CA THR A 14 -2.77 32.65 40.12
C THR A 14 -1.96 32.88 38.85
N ALA A 15 -2.35 32.16 37.80
CA ALA A 15 -1.91 32.40 36.43
C ALA A 15 -2.43 33.77 35.91
N PRO A 16 -1.68 34.50 35.10
CA PRO A 16 -2.26 35.45 34.19
C PRO A 16 -2.19 34.97 32.75
N GLY A 17 -3.33 35.06 32.07
CA GLY A 17 -3.47 34.87 30.63
C GLY A 17 -2.55 35.81 29.85
N GLY A 18 -1.69 35.20 29.04
CA GLY A 18 -0.84 35.94 28.11
C GLY A 18 -1.54 36.06 26.76
N THR A 19 -2.18 37.18 26.50
CA THR A 19 -2.53 37.62 25.15
C THR A 19 -1.25 37.94 24.40
N SER A 20 -0.97 37.23 23.30
CA SER A 20 0.17 37.50 22.42
C SER A 20 -0.01 38.86 21.72
N GLY A 21 0.55 39.93 22.32
CA GLY A 21 0.68 41.23 21.69
C GLY A 21 1.67 41.17 20.54
N VAL A 22 1.20 41.25 19.31
CA VAL A 22 2.02 41.49 18.12
C VAL A 22 2.81 42.79 18.36
N SER A 23 4.15 42.69 18.33
CA SER A 23 5.01 43.81 18.69
C SER A 23 4.72 45.02 17.82
N ARG A 24 4.63 46.22 18.45
CA ARG A 24 4.36 47.52 17.78
C ARG A 24 5.28 47.76 16.56
N ARG A 25 6.47 47.21 16.53
CA ARG A 25 7.39 47.30 15.37
C ARG A 25 6.85 46.53 14.12
N ARG A 26 6.21 45.39 14.29
CA ARG A 26 5.61 44.66 13.15
C ARG A 26 4.37 45.37 12.61
N GLN A 27 3.57 46.01 13.44
CA GLN A 27 2.40 46.77 12.98
C GLN A 27 2.83 48.02 12.20
N VAL A 28 3.88 48.72 12.61
CA VAL A 28 4.42 49.88 11.89
C VAL A 28 5.01 49.46 10.54
N THR A 29 5.67 48.32 10.45
CA THR A 29 6.23 47.82 9.18
C THR A 29 5.13 47.44 8.20
N VAL A 30 4.06 46.77 8.64
CA VAL A 30 2.93 46.43 7.79
C VAL A 30 2.17 47.66 7.31
N LEU A 31 1.95 48.65 8.16
CA LEU A 31 1.34 49.92 7.76
C LEU A 31 2.21 50.72 6.76
N PHE A 32 3.53 50.69 6.93
CA PHE A 32 4.44 51.33 5.97
C PHE A 32 4.42 50.67 4.59
N VAL A 33 4.42 49.32 4.54
CA VAL A 33 4.31 48.56 3.27
C VAL A 33 2.99 48.83 2.59
N LEU A 34 1.87 48.85 3.33
CA LEU A 34 0.55 49.17 2.77
C LEU A 34 0.46 50.60 2.24
N ALA A 35 1.09 51.57 2.92
CA ALA A 35 1.15 52.95 2.48
C ALA A 35 1.98 53.12 1.21
N VAL A 36 3.10 52.38 1.06
CA VAL A 36 3.94 52.39 -0.15
C VAL A 36 3.18 51.77 -1.34
N ILE A 37 2.44 50.69 -1.11
CA ILE A 37 1.62 50.07 -2.15
C ILE A 37 0.47 51.01 -2.58
N ALA A 38 -0.20 51.66 -1.63
CA ALA A 38 -1.25 52.65 -1.92
C ALA A 38 -0.72 53.86 -2.69
N LEU A 39 0.50 54.33 -2.36
CA LEU A 39 1.16 55.42 -3.06
C LEU A 39 1.57 55.00 -4.48
N ALA A 40 2.05 53.78 -4.67
CA ALA A 40 2.37 53.24 -6.00
C ALA A 40 1.13 53.12 -6.87
N VAL A 41 0.00 52.65 -6.32
CA VAL A 41 -1.30 52.60 -7.04
C VAL A 41 -1.83 53.98 -7.35
N TYR A 42 -1.63 54.98 -6.47
CA TYR A 42 -2.02 56.38 -6.73
C TYR A 42 -1.17 57.08 -7.79
N LEU A 43 0.16 56.82 -7.82
CA LEU A 43 1.09 57.41 -8.80
C LEU A 43 0.94 56.77 -10.18
N ILE A 44 0.46 55.53 -10.28
CA ILE A 44 0.20 54.81 -11.52
C ILE A 44 -1.22 55.13 -12.06
N GLY A 45 -1.87 56.18 -11.71
CA GLY A 45 -3.20 56.63 -12.06
C GLY A 45 -3.92 55.95 -13.26
N PRO A 46 -5.18 56.21 -13.50
CA PRO A 46 -5.98 55.53 -14.54
C PRO A 46 -5.43 55.59 -15.97
N ALA A 47 -4.42 56.44 -16.20
CA ALA A 47 -3.72 56.50 -17.49
C ALA A 47 -2.69 55.36 -17.68
N GLY A 48 -2.02 54.89 -16.62
CA GLY A 48 -1.09 53.75 -16.69
C GLY A 48 -1.76 52.39 -16.86
N TYR A 49 -2.95 52.24 -16.29
CA TYR A 49 -3.74 51.00 -16.42
C TYR A 49 -4.31 50.80 -17.84
N ARG A 50 -4.59 51.91 -18.60
CA ARG A 50 -5.02 51.83 -20.00
C ARG A 50 -3.88 51.48 -20.97
N ALA A 51 -2.62 51.77 -20.64
CA ALA A 51 -1.48 51.43 -21.47
C ALA A 51 -1.10 49.94 -21.42
N ILE A 52 -1.46 49.22 -20.35
CA ILE A 52 -1.19 47.79 -20.20
C ILE A 52 -2.33 46.91 -20.79
N MET A 53 -3.51 47.47 -20.97
CA MET A 53 -4.70 46.80 -21.56
C MET A 53 -5.03 47.25 -22.97
N SER A 54 -4.11 47.96 -23.67
CA SER A 54 -4.27 48.22 -25.11
C SER A 54 -4.12 46.90 -25.86
N LYS A 55 -5.25 46.42 -26.42
CA LYS A 55 -5.26 45.40 -27.49
C LYS A 55 -4.14 45.64 -28.46
N PRO A 56 -3.41 44.61 -28.89
CA PRO A 56 -2.50 44.76 -30.04
C PRO A 56 -3.33 45.22 -31.21
N ALA A 57 -2.86 46.33 -31.83
CA ALA A 57 -3.42 46.86 -33.05
C ALA A 57 -3.54 45.73 -34.07
N SER A 58 -4.72 45.56 -34.64
CA SER A 58 -4.95 44.75 -35.82
C SER A 58 -4.14 45.35 -36.94
N THR A 59 -2.93 44.88 -37.17
CA THR A 59 -2.23 45.05 -38.44
C THR A 59 -3.08 44.34 -39.48
N ASN A 60 -3.66 45.11 -40.38
CA ASN A 60 -4.19 44.60 -41.63
C ASN A 60 -3.06 43.83 -42.32
N VAL A 61 -3.06 42.51 -42.15
CA VAL A 61 -2.35 41.61 -43.05
C VAL A 61 -3.23 41.54 -44.27
N GLY A 62 -2.79 42.30 -45.29
CA GLY A 62 -3.32 42.19 -46.64
C GLY A 62 -3.37 40.73 -47.02
N ASP A 63 -4.45 40.40 -47.66
CA ASP A 63 -4.74 39.19 -48.40
C ASP A 63 -3.47 38.63 -49.06
N ARG A 64 -2.82 37.65 -48.43
CA ARG A 64 -1.90 36.68 -49.00
C ARG A 64 -2.58 35.34 -48.89
N SER A 65 -3.65 35.22 -49.67
CA SER A 65 -4.03 33.93 -50.23
C SER A 65 -2.83 33.42 -51.04
N ASP A 66 -2.47 32.17 -50.81
CA ASP A 66 -1.39 31.37 -51.38
C ASP A 66 -0.04 31.41 -50.63
N ALA A 67 -0.07 30.98 -49.38
CA ALA A 67 1.00 30.16 -48.87
C ALA A 67 0.49 28.71 -48.87
N SER A 68 0.54 28.09 -50.06
CA SER A 68 0.52 26.63 -50.15
C SER A 68 1.54 26.09 -49.16
N ALA A 69 1.07 25.25 -48.21
CA ALA A 69 1.93 24.44 -47.38
C ALA A 69 3.06 23.88 -48.28
N PRO A 70 4.33 23.89 -47.85
CA PRO A 70 5.38 23.34 -48.67
C PRO A 70 4.98 21.92 -49.03
N LYS A 71 4.64 21.70 -50.31
CA LYS A 71 4.57 20.37 -50.89
C LYS A 71 5.97 19.81 -50.74
N LEU A 72 6.20 19.05 -49.69
CA LEU A 72 7.38 18.21 -49.54
C LEU A 72 7.47 17.40 -50.82
N SER A 73 8.37 17.76 -51.73
CA SER A 73 8.60 17.01 -52.95
C SER A 73 8.94 15.60 -52.57
N ALA A 74 8.06 14.67 -52.93
CA ALA A 74 8.30 13.25 -52.73
C ALA A 74 9.59 12.92 -53.52
N GLN A 75 10.69 12.74 -52.79
CA GLN A 75 11.94 12.34 -53.39
C GLN A 75 11.87 10.82 -53.59
N SER A 76 11.87 10.37 -54.84
CA SER A 76 11.85 8.95 -55.18
C SER A 76 13.23 8.49 -55.64
N LEU A 77 13.55 7.24 -55.35
CA LEU A 77 14.78 6.58 -55.73
C LEU A 77 14.44 5.27 -56.44
N LYS A 78 14.99 5.08 -57.65
CA LYS A 78 14.92 3.80 -58.36
C LYS A 78 16.12 2.95 -58.02
N LEU A 79 15.88 1.72 -57.57
CA LEU A 79 16.92 0.79 -57.14
C LEU A 79 17.18 -0.27 -58.21
N SER A 80 18.44 -0.68 -58.33
CA SER A 80 18.82 -1.88 -59.05
C SER A 80 18.50 -3.15 -58.28
N GLU A 81 18.41 -4.30 -58.94
CA GLU A 81 18.12 -5.59 -58.32
C GLU A 81 19.09 -5.92 -57.14
N LYS A 82 20.37 -5.57 -57.27
CA LYS A 82 21.37 -5.76 -56.22
C LYS A 82 21.11 -4.90 -54.98
N GLN A 83 20.57 -3.70 -55.18
CA GLN A 83 20.25 -2.78 -54.08
C GLN A 83 18.95 -3.17 -53.39
N ILE A 84 17.97 -3.70 -54.17
CA ILE A 84 16.70 -4.24 -53.60
C ILE A 84 16.99 -5.43 -52.69
N ALA A 85 17.95 -6.27 -53.03
CA ALA A 85 18.35 -7.43 -52.20
C ALA A 85 18.92 -7.05 -50.83
N ALA A 86 19.37 -5.79 -50.66
CA ALA A 86 19.94 -5.30 -49.40
C ALA A 86 18.89 -4.72 -48.41
N ILE A 87 17.63 -4.63 -48.85
CA ILE A 87 16.51 -4.06 -48.06
C ILE A 87 15.42 -5.08 -47.89
N LYS A 88 14.65 -4.95 -46.78
CA LYS A 88 13.43 -5.73 -46.59
C LYS A 88 12.22 -4.83 -46.63
N VAL A 89 11.18 -5.29 -47.26
CA VAL A 89 9.91 -4.61 -47.35
C VAL A 89 8.80 -5.48 -46.82
N ALA A 90 7.81 -4.88 -46.19
CA ALA A 90 6.60 -5.56 -45.78
C ALA A 90 5.39 -4.62 -45.80
N PRO A 91 4.18 -5.13 -45.90
CA PRO A 91 2.99 -4.31 -45.79
C PRO A 91 2.92 -3.69 -44.39
N VAL A 92 2.49 -2.42 -44.32
CA VAL A 92 2.20 -1.73 -43.08
C VAL A 92 0.91 -2.30 -42.50
N GLU A 93 1.00 -2.85 -41.31
CA GLU A 93 -0.11 -3.46 -40.58
C GLU A 93 -0.50 -2.63 -39.38
N TYR A 94 -1.74 -2.81 -38.95
CA TYR A 94 -2.18 -2.29 -37.66
C TYR A 94 -1.53 -3.07 -36.52
N ARG A 95 -1.13 -2.34 -35.49
CA ARG A 95 -0.71 -2.90 -34.19
C ARG A 95 -1.31 -2.12 -33.04
N ASP A 96 -1.49 -2.81 -31.93
CA ASP A 96 -1.97 -2.20 -30.70
C ASP A 96 -0.80 -1.62 -29.92
N PHE A 97 -0.87 -0.32 -29.70
CA PHE A 97 0.05 0.41 -28.84
C PHE A 97 -0.66 0.78 -27.54
N ARG A 98 -0.09 0.43 -26.42
CA ARG A 98 -0.68 0.67 -25.09
C ARG A 98 0.11 1.75 -24.37
N ILE A 99 -0.59 2.69 -23.75
CA ILE A 99 0.06 3.65 -22.87
C ILE A 99 0.35 2.93 -21.55
N ASN A 100 1.64 2.84 -21.23
CA ASN A 100 2.09 2.35 -19.95
C ASN A 100 2.64 3.52 -19.14
N LYS A 101 2.33 3.57 -17.86
CA LYS A 101 2.89 4.54 -16.93
C LYS A 101 3.88 3.85 -16.02
N THR A 102 5.02 4.50 -15.78
CA THR A 102 6.06 3.97 -14.91
C THR A 102 6.06 4.74 -13.59
N ALA A 103 6.12 4.01 -12.50
CA ALA A 103 6.29 4.57 -11.18
C ALA A 103 7.40 3.83 -10.43
N VAL A 104 7.93 4.45 -9.41
CA VAL A 104 8.85 3.81 -8.46
C VAL A 104 8.19 3.74 -7.10
N GLY A 105 8.57 2.76 -6.33
CA GLY A 105 8.03 2.59 -4.99
C GLY A 105 8.68 1.43 -4.26
N SER A 106 8.00 0.90 -3.26
CA SER A 106 8.50 -0.17 -2.41
C SER A 106 7.49 -1.29 -2.24
N ILE A 107 8.00 -2.49 -1.99
CA ILE A 107 7.23 -3.63 -1.55
C ILE A 107 6.98 -3.48 -0.04
N ASP A 108 5.80 -3.84 0.43
CA ASP A 108 5.41 -3.86 1.84
C ASP A 108 4.59 -5.11 2.15
N PHE A 109 4.44 -5.44 3.42
CA PHE A 109 3.52 -6.50 3.84
C PHE A 109 2.09 -6.20 3.42
N ASN A 110 1.37 -7.23 3.05
CA ASN A 110 -0.08 -7.14 2.99
C ASN A 110 -0.64 -7.10 4.42
N ARG A 111 -0.92 -5.88 4.92
CA ARG A 111 -1.37 -5.67 6.31
C ARG A 111 -2.74 -6.27 6.58
N ASP A 112 -3.54 -6.51 5.54
CA ASP A 112 -4.83 -7.20 5.68
C ASP A 112 -4.63 -8.70 5.96
N ARG A 113 -3.42 -9.22 5.72
CA ARG A 113 -2.97 -10.59 5.97
C ARG A 113 -1.85 -10.68 7.01
N SER A 114 -1.61 -9.62 7.75
CA SER A 114 -0.64 -9.57 8.83
C SER A 114 -1.35 -9.35 10.16
N VAL A 115 -1.12 -10.24 11.10
CA VAL A 115 -1.79 -10.24 12.39
C VAL A 115 -0.76 -10.09 13.51
N PRO A 116 -0.79 -8.99 14.27
CA PRO A 116 -0.05 -8.87 15.51
C PRO A 116 -0.72 -9.76 16.57
N VAL A 117 0.06 -10.67 17.16
CA VAL A 117 -0.45 -11.64 18.13
C VAL A 117 -0.16 -11.14 19.54
N TYR A 118 -1.22 -10.78 20.23
CA TYR A 118 -1.21 -10.41 21.64
C TYR A 118 -1.70 -11.55 22.49
N PRO A 119 -1.22 -11.67 23.75
CA PRO A 119 -1.84 -12.60 24.68
C PRO A 119 -3.27 -12.14 25.01
N PRO A 120 -4.22 -13.06 25.22
CA PRO A 120 -5.59 -12.70 25.58
C PRO A 120 -5.70 -12.17 27.03
N PHE A 121 -4.73 -12.49 27.88
CA PHE A 121 -4.63 -12.06 29.27
C PHE A 121 -3.21 -11.58 29.59
N GLN A 122 -3.08 -10.81 30.64
CA GLN A 122 -1.76 -10.40 31.14
C GLN A 122 -0.97 -11.57 31.71
N GLY A 123 0.35 -11.49 31.62
CA GLY A 123 1.21 -12.52 32.19
C GLY A 123 2.67 -12.36 31.86
N LYS A 124 3.49 -13.21 32.49
CA LYS A 124 4.93 -13.27 32.22
C LYS A 124 5.22 -14.36 31.19
N ILE A 125 5.95 -14.05 30.14
CA ILE A 125 6.38 -15.05 29.15
C ILE A 125 7.34 -16.04 29.82
N ILE A 126 6.98 -17.33 29.80
CA ILE A 126 7.81 -18.41 30.34
C ILE A 126 8.54 -19.20 29.25
N ALA A 127 7.96 -19.30 28.06
CA ALA A 127 8.60 -19.97 26.91
C ALA A 127 8.20 -19.30 25.58
N VAL A 128 9.11 -19.29 24.61
CA VAL A 128 8.87 -18.86 23.23
C VAL A 128 9.28 -20.02 22.32
N PHE A 129 8.41 -20.43 21.38
CA PHE A 129 8.59 -21.64 20.56
C PHE A 129 8.97 -21.35 19.11
N THR A 130 8.99 -20.08 18.73
CA THR A 130 9.22 -19.65 17.35
C THR A 130 10.24 -18.53 17.28
N ASP A 131 10.77 -18.32 16.08
CA ASP A 131 11.72 -17.25 15.78
C ASP A 131 11.31 -16.50 14.52
N GLU A 132 11.88 -15.30 14.32
CA GLU A 132 11.68 -14.49 13.14
C GLU A 132 12.08 -15.24 11.86
N GLY A 133 11.28 -15.12 10.80
CA GLY A 133 11.48 -15.81 9.53
C GLY A 133 10.99 -17.27 9.50
N LYS A 134 10.49 -17.82 10.62
CA LYS A 134 9.95 -19.19 10.67
C LYS A 134 8.51 -19.27 10.19
N MET A 135 8.18 -20.29 9.40
CA MET A 135 6.80 -20.59 9.02
C MET A 135 6.07 -21.29 10.16
N VAL A 136 4.83 -20.86 10.41
CA VAL A 136 3.93 -21.45 11.40
C VAL A 136 2.56 -21.69 10.76
N THR A 137 1.85 -22.71 11.27
CA THR A 137 0.47 -23.00 10.89
C THR A 137 -0.50 -22.39 11.89
N ALA A 138 -1.73 -22.12 11.44
CA ALA A 138 -2.79 -21.70 12.37
C ALA A 138 -2.94 -22.74 13.50
N GLY A 139 -3.03 -22.26 14.75
CA GLY A 139 -3.08 -23.10 15.96
C GLY A 139 -1.72 -23.55 16.51
N ALA A 140 -0.61 -23.34 15.79
CA ALA A 140 0.72 -23.66 16.32
C ALA A 140 1.08 -22.79 17.52
N PRO A 141 1.70 -23.35 18.58
CA PRO A 141 2.08 -22.59 19.75
C PRO A 141 3.19 -21.59 19.42
N LEU A 142 3.00 -20.32 19.79
CA LEU A 142 3.98 -19.26 19.60
C LEU A 142 4.76 -18.99 20.89
N PHE A 143 4.08 -18.78 21.98
CA PHE A 143 4.68 -18.57 23.29
C PHE A 143 3.71 -18.99 24.40
N THR A 144 4.23 -19.18 25.60
CA THR A 144 3.44 -19.46 26.80
C THR A 144 3.63 -18.34 27.80
N ILE A 145 2.54 -17.94 28.43
CA ILE A 145 2.54 -16.99 29.55
C ILE A 145 2.14 -17.66 30.84
N ASP A 146 2.69 -17.20 31.95
CA ASP A 146 2.21 -17.44 33.30
C ASP A 146 1.20 -16.33 33.67
N SER A 147 -0.08 -16.66 33.73
CA SER A 147 -1.17 -15.70 33.93
C SER A 147 -1.71 -15.71 35.32
N PRO A 148 -1.58 -14.63 36.11
CA PRO A 148 -2.21 -14.49 37.42
C PRO A 148 -3.74 -14.60 37.37
N ASP A 149 -4.35 -14.13 36.26
CA ASP A 149 -5.79 -14.17 36.07
C ASP A 149 -6.30 -15.62 35.93
N LEU A 150 -5.55 -16.45 35.17
CA LEU A 150 -5.86 -17.89 35.05
C LEU A 150 -5.70 -18.58 36.40
N ASN A 151 -4.61 -18.30 37.12
CA ASN A 151 -4.37 -18.85 38.47
C ASN A 151 -5.55 -18.56 39.42
N GLN A 152 -6.02 -17.30 39.43
CA GLN A 152 -7.16 -16.88 40.24
C GLN A 152 -8.45 -17.61 39.84
N ALA A 153 -8.71 -17.77 38.54
CA ALA A 153 -9.88 -18.46 38.02
C ALA A 153 -9.87 -19.96 38.41
N GLU A 154 -8.74 -20.65 38.26
CA GLU A 154 -8.57 -22.04 38.67
C GLU A 154 -8.74 -22.22 40.17
N SER A 155 -8.18 -21.32 40.98
CA SER A 155 -8.37 -21.32 42.44
C SER A 155 -9.84 -21.16 42.83
N THR A 156 -10.56 -20.25 42.16
CA THR A 156 -12.00 -20.04 42.36
C THR A 156 -12.81 -21.26 41.95
N LEU A 157 -12.45 -21.94 40.86
CA LEU A 157 -13.09 -23.18 40.42
C LEU A 157 -12.93 -24.30 41.48
N ILE A 158 -11.71 -24.50 41.99
CA ILE A 158 -11.43 -25.52 43.05
C ILE A 158 -12.22 -25.21 44.32
N GLN A 159 -12.28 -23.94 44.74
CA GLN A 159 -13.09 -23.51 45.87
C GLN A 159 -14.58 -23.81 45.68
N ALA A 160 -15.14 -23.38 44.55
CA ALA A 160 -16.57 -23.59 44.26
C ALA A 160 -16.93 -25.09 44.23
N ALA A 161 -16.07 -25.93 43.63
CA ALA A 161 -16.25 -27.38 43.63
C ALA A 161 -16.20 -27.95 45.05
N GLY A 162 -15.29 -27.48 45.92
CA GLY A 162 -15.21 -27.89 47.33
C GLY A 162 -16.44 -27.50 48.12
N VAL A 163 -16.97 -26.27 47.93
CA VAL A 163 -18.19 -25.80 48.58
C VAL A 163 -19.40 -26.64 48.14
N LEU A 164 -19.55 -26.92 46.85
CA LEU A 164 -20.63 -27.76 46.34
C LEU A 164 -20.56 -29.17 46.94
N GLN A 165 -19.37 -29.75 47.03
CA GLN A 165 -19.18 -31.06 47.65
C GLN A 165 -19.61 -31.07 49.14
N LEU A 166 -19.26 -29.99 49.86
CA LEU A 166 -19.64 -29.83 51.27
C LEU A 166 -21.16 -29.70 51.43
N THR A 167 -21.77 -28.74 50.72
CA THR A 167 -23.22 -28.46 50.80
C THR A 167 -24.06 -29.65 50.36
N THR A 168 -23.62 -30.40 49.33
CA THR A 168 -24.28 -31.66 48.92
C THR A 168 -24.27 -32.71 50.05
N ARG A 169 -23.15 -32.85 50.79
CA ARG A 169 -23.09 -33.75 51.96
C ARG A 169 -24.00 -33.28 53.08
N VAL A 170 -24.06 -31.97 53.37
CA VAL A 170 -24.96 -31.36 54.34
C VAL A 170 -26.42 -31.63 54.00
N LEU A 171 -26.78 -31.34 52.71
CA LEU A 171 -28.12 -31.58 52.17
C LEU A 171 -28.53 -33.10 52.35
N THR A 172 -27.63 -33.98 51.91
CA THR A 172 -27.87 -35.43 52.03
C THR A 172 -28.12 -35.87 53.54
N ARG A 173 -27.38 -35.26 54.47
CA ARG A 173 -27.54 -35.50 55.89
C ARG A 173 -28.88 -34.96 56.43
N ALA A 174 -29.22 -33.71 56.09
CA ALA A 174 -30.47 -33.05 56.43
C ALA A 174 -31.70 -33.87 55.95
N GLN A 175 -31.66 -34.31 54.66
CA GLN A 175 -32.69 -35.17 54.08
C GLN A 175 -32.90 -36.49 54.87
N LYS A 176 -31.80 -37.13 55.27
CA LYS A 176 -31.86 -38.38 56.08
C LYS A 176 -32.44 -38.12 57.45
N LEU A 177 -32.09 -37.01 58.15
CA LEU A 177 -32.57 -36.65 59.45
C LEU A 177 -34.08 -36.33 59.46
N VAL A 178 -34.54 -35.51 58.48
CA VAL A 178 -35.98 -35.22 58.34
C VAL A 178 -36.77 -36.51 58.05
N LYS A 179 -36.26 -37.37 57.14
CA LYS A 179 -36.89 -38.63 56.77
C LYS A 179 -37.02 -39.61 58.04
N SER A 180 -36.07 -39.52 58.95
CA SER A 180 -36.11 -40.31 60.23
C SER A 180 -36.90 -39.64 61.38
N GLY A 181 -37.52 -38.47 61.11
CA GLY A 181 -38.29 -37.73 62.08
C GLY A 181 -37.47 -36.91 63.10
N GLY A 182 -36.15 -36.83 62.96
CA GLY A 182 -35.24 -36.13 63.86
C GLY A 182 -34.71 -34.78 63.37
N GLY A 183 -35.12 -34.28 62.20
CA GLY A 183 -34.66 -33.04 61.62
C GLY A 183 -35.75 -31.99 61.49
N ALA A 184 -35.38 -30.68 61.55
CA ALA A 184 -36.29 -29.58 61.28
C ALA A 184 -36.42 -29.36 59.80
N GLU A 185 -37.64 -29.10 59.25
CA GLU A 185 -37.86 -28.74 57.83
C GLU A 185 -37.10 -27.51 57.45
N LYS A 186 -37.00 -26.50 58.30
CA LYS A 186 -36.22 -25.26 58.08
C LYS A 186 -34.75 -25.53 57.78
N ASP A 187 -34.14 -26.51 58.47
CA ASP A 187 -32.73 -26.86 58.24
C ASP A 187 -32.56 -27.58 56.90
N LEU A 188 -33.56 -28.33 56.42
CA LEU A 188 -33.57 -28.90 55.08
C LEU A 188 -33.71 -27.83 54.00
N GLU A 189 -34.62 -26.86 54.12
CA GLU A 189 -34.82 -25.76 53.20
C GLU A 189 -33.53 -24.91 53.07
N LEU A 190 -32.85 -24.61 54.17
CA LEU A 190 -31.61 -23.94 54.23
C LEU A 190 -30.52 -24.73 53.44
N ALA A 191 -30.40 -26.04 53.72
CA ALA A 191 -29.44 -26.91 53.07
C ALA A 191 -29.69 -27.03 51.54
N ILE A 192 -30.95 -26.98 51.08
CA ILE A 192 -31.33 -26.95 49.69
C ILE A 192 -30.87 -25.62 49.06
N SER A 193 -31.15 -24.48 49.69
CA SER A 193 -30.76 -23.15 49.22
C SER A 193 -29.24 -23.02 49.12
N ASP A 194 -28.50 -23.48 50.13
CA ASP A 194 -27.04 -23.45 50.13
C ASP A 194 -26.44 -24.32 49.02
N GLN A 195 -26.99 -25.50 48.77
CA GLN A 195 -26.53 -26.38 47.71
C GLN A 195 -26.82 -25.78 46.34
N GLN A 196 -28.02 -25.20 46.12
CA GLN A 196 -28.35 -24.52 44.86
C GLN A 196 -27.45 -23.32 44.59
N THR A 197 -27.14 -22.54 45.62
CA THR A 197 -26.20 -21.42 45.54
C THR A 197 -24.80 -21.90 45.15
N ALA A 198 -24.33 -22.97 45.81
CA ALA A 198 -23.02 -23.56 45.51
C ALA A 198 -22.95 -24.14 44.09
N GLU A 199 -24.02 -24.74 43.59
CA GLU A 199 -24.13 -25.23 42.21
C GLU A 199 -24.07 -24.09 41.21
N GLY A 200 -24.79 -22.99 41.46
CA GLY A 200 -24.72 -21.78 40.66
C GLY A 200 -23.30 -21.19 40.59
N ASN A 201 -22.62 -21.14 41.75
CA ASN A 201 -21.24 -20.65 41.83
C ASN A 201 -20.26 -21.53 41.05
N LEU A 202 -20.38 -22.86 41.15
CA LEU A 202 -19.55 -23.78 40.37
C LEU A 202 -19.79 -23.61 38.85
N LYS A 203 -21.06 -23.47 38.44
CA LYS A 203 -21.40 -23.23 37.04
C LYS A 203 -20.79 -21.93 36.53
N ALA A 204 -20.83 -20.86 37.32
CA ALA A 204 -20.19 -19.59 37.00
C ALA A 204 -18.66 -19.74 36.87
N ALA A 205 -18.00 -20.45 37.80
CA ALA A 205 -16.57 -20.71 37.76
C ALA A 205 -16.18 -21.56 36.53
N ARG A 206 -16.95 -22.58 36.15
CA ARG A 206 -16.75 -23.36 34.90
C ARG A 206 -16.85 -22.47 33.67
N SER A 207 -17.86 -21.59 33.61
CA SER A 207 -18.01 -20.64 32.53
C SER A 207 -16.81 -19.69 32.40
N ALA A 208 -16.23 -19.24 33.51
CA ALA A 208 -15.01 -18.44 33.53
C ALA A 208 -13.82 -19.22 32.94
N MET A 209 -13.69 -20.52 33.21
CA MET A 209 -12.62 -21.36 32.64
C MET A 209 -12.71 -21.49 31.11
N HIS A 210 -13.92 -21.55 30.56
CA HIS A 210 -14.09 -21.54 29.08
C HIS A 210 -13.58 -20.27 28.42
N ILE A 211 -13.61 -19.11 29.08
CA ILE A 211 -13.04 -17.87 28.59
C ILE A 211 -11.51 -18.00 28.39
N PHE A 212 -10.85 -18.79 29.24
CA PHE A 212 -9.42 -19.12 29.11
C PHE A 212 -9.14 -20.25 28.13
N GLY A 213 -10.16 -20.76 27.43
CA GLY A 213 -10.02 -21.81 26.41
C GLY A 213 -9.90 -23.23 26.99
N LYS A 214 -10.20 -23.41 28.29
CA LYS A 214 -10.17 -24.73 28.92
C LYS A 214 -11.44 -25.53 28.58
N ASP A 215 -11.26 -26.75 28.12
CA ASP A 215 -12.38 -27.67 27.83
C ASP A 215 -12.90 -28.34 29.11
N GLU A 216 -14.07 -29.01 29.04
CA GLU A 216 -14.68 -29.66 30.18
C GLU A 216 -13.79 -30.74 30.80
N LYS A 217 -12.98 -31.44 29.99
CA LYS A 217 -12.06 -32.48 30.51
C LYS A 217 -10.92 -31.86 31.32
N GLU A 218 -10.39 -30.75 30.87
CA GLU A 218 -9.38 -29.99 31.61
C GLU A 218 -9.95 -29.42 32.91
N ILE A 219 -11.17 -28.86 32.87
CA ILE A 219 -11.89 -28.35 34.06
C ILE A 219 -12.11 -29.45 35.06
N ASP A 220 -12.60 -30.62 34.66
CA ASP A 220 -12.81 -31.75 35.56
C ASP A 220 -11.48 -32.29 36.13
N ARG A 221 -10.40 -32.28 35.34
CA ARG A 221 -9.07 -32.63 35.82
C ARG A 221 -8.59 -31.68 36.91
N ILE A 222 -8.74 -30.37 36.73
CA ILE A 222 -8.37 -29.34 37.71
C ILE A 222 -9.15 -29.53 39.00
N ILE A 223 -10.46 -29.79 38.91
CA ILE A 223 -11.31 -30.07 40.08
C ILE A 223 -10.84 -31.34 40.81
N ALA A 224 -10.52 -32.40 40.08
CA ALA A 224 -10.11 -33.69 40.66
C ALA A 224 -8.71 -33.63 41.29
N THR A 225 -7.75 -33.05 40.60
CA THR A 225 -6.35 -32.98 41.07
C THR A 225 -6.12 -31.88 42.08
N ARG A 226 -6.94 -30.82 42.06
CA ARG A 226 -6.79 -29.58 42.86
C ARG A 226 -5.43 -28.89 42.62
N GLN A 227 -4.84 -29.09 41.43
CA GLN A 227 -3.60 -28.45 41.02
C GLN A 227 -3.91 -27.29 40.09
N VAL A 228 -3.29 -26.14 40.34
CA VAL A 228 -3.39 -24.94 39.55
C VAL A 228 -2.24 -24.93 38.52
N ASP A 229 -2.55 -24.67 37.27
CA ASP A 229 -1.57 -24.48 36.17
C ASP A 229 -1.85 -23.15 35.47
N SER A 230 -1.14 -22.14 35.91
CA SER A 230 -1.27 -20.76 35.37
C SER A 230 -0.71 -20.58 33.95
N SER A 231 -0.21 -21.65 33.32
CA SER A 231 0.37 -21.62 32.01
C SER A 231 -0.71 -21.52 30.93
N LEU A 232 -0.60 -20.47 30.08
CA LEU A 232 -1.48 -20.24 28.95
C LEU A 232 -0.69 -20.20 27.68
N ILE A 233 -0.96 -21.13 26.77
CA ILE A 233 -0.35 -21.15 25.42
C ILE A 233 -1.07 -20.15 24.53
N VAL A 234 -0.31 -19.29 23.84
CA VAL A 234 -0.81 -18.38 22.83
C VAL A 234 -0.49 -18.95 21.46
N PRO A 235 -1.51 -19.41 20.70
CA PRO A 235 -1.31 -19.99 19.39
C PRO A 235 -1.30 -18.93 18.27
N SER A 236 -0.80 -19.32 17.10
CA SER A 236 -0.91 -18.51 15.90
C SER A 236 -2.36 -18.46 15.39
N PRO A 237 -2.91 -17.27 15.12
CA PRO A 237 -4.26 -17.13 14.55
C PRO A 237 -4.32 -17.50 13.06
N ILE A 238 -3.22 -17.43 12.34
CA ILE A 238 -3.11 -17.68 10.89
C ILE A 238 -1.92 -18.58 10.56
N THR A 239 -1.95 -19.18 9.39
CA THR A 239 -0.77 -19.78 8.77
C THR A 239 0.03 -18.70 8.07
N GLY A 240 1.34 -18.61 8.34
CA GLY A 240 2.19 -17.57 7.78
C GLY A 240 3.61 -17.60 8.32
N MET A 241 4.37 -16.58 8.01
CA MET A 241 5.74 -16.38 8.48
C MET A 241 5.76 -15.40 9.67
N ILE A 242 6.60 -15.68 10.64
CA ILE A 242 6.87 -14.73 11.75
C ILE A 242 7.66 -13.55 11.17
N THR A 243 7.07 -12.35 11.23
CA THR A 243 7.69 -11.12 10.72
C THR A 243 8.42 -10.34 11.78
N ASP A 244 7.94 -10.42 13.03
CA ASP A 244 8.53 -9.73 14.16
C ASP A 244 8.44 -10.61 15.41
N ARG A 245 9.51 -10.63 16.18
CA ARG A 245 9.58 -11.32 17.46
C ARG A 245 10.12 -10.38 18.54
N ASN A 246 9.22 -9.74 19.27
CA ASN A 246 9.54 -8.91 20.43
C ASN A 246 9.40 -9.69 21.75
N ALA A 247 8.96 -10.96 21.67
CA ALA A 247 8.76 -11.83 22.84
C ALA A 247 10.10 -12.31 23.41
N ALA A 248 10.32 -12.08 24.70
CA ALA A 248 11.46 -12.59 25.45
C ALA A 248 10.99 -13.31 26.71
N THR A 249 11.65 -14.43 27.04
CA THR A 249 11.37 -15.14 28.30
C THR A 249 11.62 -14.22 29.50
N GLY A 250 10.67 -14.17 30.42
CA GLY A 250 10.73 -13.27 31.57
C GLY A 250 10.03 -11.92 31.37
N GLN A 251 9.69 -11.56 30.16
CA GLN A 251 8.99 -10.32 29.83
C GLN A 251 7.53 -10.38 30.30
N PHE A 252 7.03 -9.31 30.91
CA PHE A 252 5.61 -9.13 31.21
C PHE A 252 4.89 -8.54 30.01
N VAL A 253 3.77 -9.15 29.63
CA VAL A 253 2.96 -8.77 28.45
C VAL A 253 1.50 -8.60 28.83
N GLN A 254 0.82 -7.71 28.11
CA GLN A 254 -0.59 -7.38 28.31
C GLN A 254 -1.35 -7.38 26.98
N PRO A 255 -2.66 -7.64 26.98
CA PRO A 255 -3.49 -7.52 25.78
C PRO A 255 -3.39 -6.15 25.13
N GLY A 256 -3.19 -6.11 23.82
CA GLY A 256 -3.22 -4.87 23.03
C GLY A 256 -2.08 -3.88 23.26
N THR A 257 -1.09 -4.20 24.09
CA THR A 257 0.03 -3.30 24.39
C THR A 257 1.14 -3.46 23.35
N ALA A 258 1.40 -2.41 22.59
CA ALA A 258 2.47 -2.39 21.59
C ALA A 258 3.87 -2.28 22.24
N PRO A 259 4.92 -2.89 21.63
CA PRO A 259 4.86 -3.70 20.42
C PRO A 259 4.24 -5.08 20.70
N ALA A 260 3.60 -5.69 19.67
CA ALA A 260 3.09 -7.06 19.80
C ALA A 260 4.24 -8.02 20.08
N PRO A 261 4.06 -9.01 20.99
CA PRO A 261 5.07 -10.03 21.26
C PRO A 261 5.54 -10.77 20.02
N ILE A 262 4.64 -11.12 19.12
CA ILE A 262 4.92 -11.78 17.84
C ILE A 262 3.96 -11.22 16.79
N SER A 263 4.46 -11.06 15.55
CA SER A 263 3.64 -10.76 14.38
C SER A 263 3.75 -11.90 13.37
N VAL A 264 2.62 -12.30 12.79
CA VAL A 264 2.54 -13.35 11.76
C VAL A 264 1.92 -12.77 10.50
N ALA A 265 2.53 -12.99 9.33
CA ALA A 265 2.01 -12.53 8.05
C ALA A 265 1.95 -13.67 7.02
N ASP A 266 0.87 -13.70 6.26
CA ASP A 266 0.78 -14.50 5.04
C ASP A 266 1.46 -13.72 3.90
N LEU A 267 2.60 -14.23 3.43
CA LEU A 267 3.41 -13.60 2.40
C LEU A 267 3.05 -14.04 0.97
N SER A 268 1.98 -14.79 0.78
CA SER A 268 1.53 -15.22 -0.56
C SER A 268 1.12 -14.04 -1.46
N THR A 269 0.79 -12.92 -0.85
CA THR A 269 0.53 -11.65 -1.52
C THR A 269 1.23 -10.51 -0.78
N MET A 270 1.82 -9.61 -1.56
CA MET A 270 2.51 -8.43 -1.03
C MET A 270 1.83 -7.16 -1.55
N TRP A 271 1.94 -6.10 -0.78
CA TRP A 271 1.56 -4.78 -1.26
C TRP A 271 2.72 -4.10 -1.96
N MET A 272 2.39 -3.45 -3.02
CA MET A 272 3.24 -2.61 -3.79
C MET A 272 2.76 -1.17 -3.67
N ASN A 273 3.57 -0.35 -3.05
CA ASN A 273 3.28 1.05 -2.79
C ASN A 273 4.05 1.89 -3.81
N ALA A 274 3.35 2.35 -4.86
CA ALA A 274 3.90 3.19 -5.91
C ALA A 274 3.55 4.66 -5.69
N PHE A 275 4.43 5.55 -6.14
CA PHE A 275 4.24 6.99 -6.08
C PHE A 275 4.20 7.56 -7.48
N VAL A 276 3.00 7.86 -7.97
CA VAL A 276 2.72 8.35 -9.32
C VAL A 276 2.75 9.88 -9.33
N VAL A 277 3.35 10.49 -10.34
CA VAL A 277 3.40 11.95 -10.49
C VAL A 277 2.03 12.54 -10.82
N GLU A 278 1.76 13.76 -10.35
CA GLU A 278 0.44 14.42 -10.43
C GLU A 278 -0.11 14.46 -11.87
N SER A 279 0.73 14.72 -12.88
CA SER A 279 0.34 14.78 -14.28
C SER A 279 -0.20 13.46 -14.87
N GLU A 280 0.10 12.32 -14.21
CA GLU A 280 -0.30 10.99 -14.68
C GLU A 280 -1.55 10.45 -13.97
N ILE A 281 -1.99 11.13 -12.89
CA ILE A 281 -3.14 10.72 -12.08
C ILE A 281 -4.40 10.42 -12.92
N PRO A 282 -4.79 11.26 -13.92
CA PRO A 282 -6.00 11.01 -14.69
C PRO A 282 -6.00 9.68 -15.45
N SER A 283 -4.81 9.08 -15.67
CA SER A 283 -4.66 7.80 -16.38
C SER A 283 -4.68 6.59 -15.47
N ILE A 284 -4.68 6.76 -14.16
CA ILE A 284 -4.64 5.68 -13.17
C ILE A 284 -6.05 5.35 -12.68
N ALA A 285 -6.41 4.07 -12.75
CA ALA A 285 -7.71 3.57 -12.30
C ALA A 285 -7.56 2.28 -11.50
N LEU A 286 -8.56 1.99 -10.66
CA LEU A 286 -8.64 0.72 -9.94
C LEU A 286 -8.78 -0.44 -10.93
N GLY A 287 -8.19 -1.58 -10.60
CA GLY A 287 -8.22 -2.80 -11.42
C GLY A 287 -7.22 -2.83 -12.57
N GLN A 288 -6.45 -1.77 -12.81
CA GLN A 288 -5.40 -1.80 -13.82
C GLN A 288 -4.31 -2.81 -13.47
N GLU A 289 -3.82 -3.51 -14.49
CA GLU A 289 -2.70 -4.44 -14.37
C GLU A 289 -1.40 -3.68 -14.10
N VAL A 290 -0.59 -4.25 -13.23
CA VAL A 290 0.72 -3.71 -12.85
C VAL A 290 1.77 -4.80 -12.97
N GLU A 291 2.87 -4.46 -13.60
CA GLU A 291 4.08 -5.28 -13.64
C GLU A 291 5.14 -4.63 -12.75
N ALA A 292 5.66 -5.41 -11.82
CA ALA A 292 6.73 -4.98 -10.93
C ALA A 292 8.03 -5.70 -11.25
N THR A 293 9.12 -4.95 -11.27
CA THR A 293 10.48 -5.51 -11.32
C THR A 293 11.27 -5.00 -10.11
N VAL A 294 11.97 -5.91 -9.44
CA VAL A 294 12.82 -5.60 -8.29
C VAL A 294 14.28 -5.84 -8.66
N ALA A 295 15.18 -5.03 -8.12
CA ALA A 295 16.62 -5.15 -8.44
C ALA A 295 17.24 -6.50 -8.04
N ALA A 296 16.68 -7.16 -7.02
CA ALA A 296 17.12 -8.47 -6.57
C ALA A 296 16.80 -9.60 -7.58
N TYR A 297 15.78 -9.41 -8.43
CA TYR A 297 15.34 -10.38 -9.44
C TYR A 297 15.06 -9.68 -10.76
N PRO A 298 16.10 -9.23 -11.51
CA PRO A 298 15.94 -8.38 -12.69
C PRO A 298 15.20 -9.08 -13.85
N ASP A 299 15.32 -10.40 -13.94
CA ASP A 299 14.71 -11.22 -14.99
C ASP A 299 13.28 -11.70 -14.65
N ARG A 300 12.78 -11.35 -13.46
CA ARG A 300 11.43 -11.72 -13.02
C ARG A 300 10.49 -10.52 -13.04
N ILE A 301 9.30 -10.77 -13.56
CA ILE A 301 8.19 -9.82 -13.55
C ILE A 301 7.13 -10.35 -12.60
N PHE A 302 6.83 -9.55 -11.58
CA PHE A 302 5.77 -9.83 -10.63
C PHE A 302 4.50 -9.11 -11.10
N GLN A 303 3.42 -9.85 -11.25
CA GLN A 303 2.15 -9.32 -11.72
C GLN A 303 1.22 -8.98 -10.56
N GLY A 304 0.50 -7.89 -10.69
CA GLY A 304 -0.48 -7.44 -9.72
C GLY A 304 -1.55 -6.56 -10.33
N ILE A 305 -2.42 -6.05 -9.49
CA ILE A 305 -3.51 -5.14 -9.87
C ILE A 305 -3.53 -3.93 -8.92
N VAL A 306 -3.94 -2.77 -9.44
CA VAL A 306 -4.18 -1.57 -8.64
C VAL A 306 -5.43 -1.80 -7.78
N THR A 307 -5.23 -1.85 -6.45
CA THR A 307 -6.31 -2.09 -5.49
C THR A 307 -6.73 -0.82 -4.75
N ARG A 308 -5.86 0.19 -4.68
CA ARG A 308 -6.15 1.44 -3.99
C ARG A 308 -5.44 2.63 -4.61
N ILE A 309 -6.15 3.74 -4.69
CA ILE A 309 -5.61 5.04 -5.10
C ILE A 309 -5.78 5.99 -3.92
N GLY A 310 -4.73 6.71 -3.55
CA GLY A 310 -4.74 7.69 -2.46
C GLY A 310 -5.75 8.81 -2.73
N ALA A 311 -6.30 9.36 -1.66
CA ALA A 311 -7.27 10.47 -1.78
C ALA A 311 -6.59 11.84 -1.92
N SER A 312 -5.29 11.95 -1.64
CA SER A 312 -4.54 13.20 -1.66
C SER A 312 -3.15 13.04 -2.28
N VAL A 313 -2.70 14.09 -2.91
CA VAL A 313 -1.32 14.21 -3.42
C VAL A 313 -0.44 14.75 -2.28
N ASP A 314 0.72 14.14 -2.08
CA ASP A 314 1.71 14.62 -1.14
C ASP A 314 2.25 15.99 -1.61
N PRO A 315 2.11 17.07 -0.83
CA PRO A 315 2.48 18.41 -1.27
C PRO A 315 4.00 18.61 -1.42
N ALA A 316 4.82 17.82 -0.74
CA ALA A 316 6.27 17.92 -0.78
C ALA A 316 6.84 17.22 -2.03
N THR A 317 6.30 16.05 -2.38
CA THR A 317 6.81 15.23 -3.50
C THR A 317 5.99 15.38 -4.78
N ARG A 318 4.80 15.99 -4.73
CA ARG A 318 3.84 16.10 -5.83
C ARG A 318 3.48 14.73 -6.43
N ARG A 319 3.34 13.73 -5.56
CA ARG A 319 3.03 12.36 -5.96
C ARG A 319 1.79 11.84 -5.27
N LEU A 320 1.05 11.01 -6.00
CA LEU A 320 -0.10 10.28 -5.48
C LEU A 320 0.33 8.87 -5.09
N PHE A 321 -0.10 8.43 -3.92
CA PHE A 321 0.07 7.06 -3.48
C PHE A 321 -0.88 6.13 -4.24
N VAL A 322 -0.33 5.07 -4.83
CA VAL A 322 -1.08 4.01 -5.52
C VAL A 322 -0.64 2.67 -4.96
N ARG A 323 -1.57 1.89 -4.43
CA ARG A 323 -1.29 0.55 -3.91
C ARG A 323 -1.78 -0.50 -4.89
N SER A 324 -0.93 -1.45 -5.15
CA SER A 324 -1.27 -2.65 -5.91
C SER A 324 -1.02 -3.89 -5.06
N GLU A 325 -1.77 -4.95 -5.31
CA GLU A 325 -1.54 -6.25 -4.70
C GLU A 325 -0.83 -7.15 -5.71
N ILE A 326 0.29 -7.72 -5.28
CA ILE A 326 1.13 -8.60 -6.08
C ILE A 326 1.07 -10.02 -5.50
N LYS A 327 0.95 -11.02 -6.37
CA LYS A 327 1.08 -12.42 -5.99
C LYS A 327 2.55 -12.81 -5.91
N ASP A 328 2.96 -13.39 -4.79
CA ASP A 328 4.30 -13.92 -4.55
C ASP A 328 4.24 -15.32 -3.94
N PRO A 329 3.82 -16.34 -4.71
CA PRO A 329 3.66 -17.71 -4.21
C PRO A 329 5.01 -18.36 -3.82
N GLU A 330 6.12 -17.85 -4.34
CA GLU A 330 7.46 -18.35 -4.03
C GLU A 330 8.09 -17.63 -2.84
N HIS A 331 7.42 -16.64 -2.27
CA HIS A 331 7.89 -15.81 -1.14
C HIS A 331 9.28 -15.19 -1.38
N LEU A 332 9.52 -14.69 -2.61
CA LEU A 332 10.78 -14.06 -2.99
C LEU A 332 10.87 -12.59 -2.60
N LEU A 333 9.73 -11.91 -2.60
CA LEU A 333 9.67 -10.51 -2.25
C LEU A 333 9.86 -10.30 -0.75
N ARG A 334 10.55 -9.21 -0.41
CA ARG A 334 10.74 -8.80 0.98
C ARG A 334 10.26 -7.37 1.15
N PRO A 335 9.63 -7.03 2.28
CA PRO A 335 9.30 -5.66 2.61
C PRO A 335 10.54 -4.78 2.59
N GLY A 336 10.38 -3.54 2.13
CA GLY A 336 11.49 -2.61 1.96
C GLY A 336 12.22 -2.73 0.62
N MET A 337 11.99 -3.77 -0.19
CA MET A 337 12.56 -3.84 -1.54
C MET A 337 12.02 -2.70 -2.40
N PHE A 338 12.93 -1.99 -3.08
CA PHE A 338 12.56 -1.04 -4.12
C PHE A 338 12.16 -1.77 -5.39
N ALA A 339 11.10 -1.27 -6.01
CA ALA A 339 10.59 -1.81 -7.25
C ALA A 339 10.25 -0.71 -8.26
N ARG A 340 10.43 -1.04 -9.53
CA ARG A 340 9.89 -0.26 -10.65
C ARG A 340 8.58 -0.90 -11.08
N PHE A 341 7.60 -0.05 -11.34
CA PHE A 341 6.24 -0.44 -11.68
C PHE A 341 5.88 0.07 -13.05
N VAL A 342 5.30 -0.78 -13.84
CA VAL A 342 4.69 -0.47 -15.12
C VAL A 342 3.19 -0.68 -14.97
N ILE A 343 2.43 0.39 -14.93
CA ILE A 343 0.96 0.39 -14.81
C ILE A 343 0.38 0.44 -16.21
N ARG A 344 -0.43 -0.54 -16.58
CA ARG A 344 -1.11 -0.61 -17.86
C ARG A 344 -2.39 0.22 -17.78
N THR A 345 -2.41 1.38 -18.43
CA THR A 345 -3.53 2.34 -18.28
C THR A 345 -4.79 1.96 -19.07
N GLY A 346 -4.76 0.82 -19.77
CA GLY A 346 -5.93 0.33 -20.50
C GLY A 346 -6.22 1.04 -21.83
N THR A 347 -5.61 2.22 -22.08
CA THR A 347 -5.77 2.92 -23.36
C THR A 347 -4.89 2.25 -24.40
N SER A 348 -5.49 1.63 -25.39
CA SER A 348 -4.80 1.10 -26.57
C SER A 348 -5.16 1.89 -27.80
N PHE A 349 -4.18 2.09 -28.66
CA PHE A 349 -4.35 2.70 -29.98
C PHE A 349 -4.07 1.68 -31.05
N HIS A 350 -5.05 1.38 -31.84
CA HIS A 350 -4.92 0.55 -33.03
C HIS A 350 -4.43 1.43 -34.16
N SER A 351 -3.14 1.37 -34.49
CA SER A 351 -2.47 2.32 -35.39
C SER A 351 -1.53 1.60 -36.36
N PRO A 352 -1.28 2.18 -37.55
CA PRO A 352 -0.25 1.70 -38.45
C PRO A 352 1.11 1.63 -37.74
N ALA A 353 1.87 0.59 -38.03
CA ALA A 353 3.15 0.33 -37.38
C ALA A 353 4.26 0.03 -38.39
N ILE A 354 5.43 0.57 -38.16
CA ILE A 354 6.65 0.28 -38.91
C ILE A 354 7.74 -0.11 -37.92
N PRO A 355 8.56 -1.15 -38.19
CA PRO A 355 9.69 -1.48 -37.35
C PRO A 355 10.66 -0.29 -37.18
N VAL A 356 11.33 -0.22 -36.05
CA VAL A 356 12.31 0.85 -35.74
C VAL A 356 13.37 0.96 -36.85
N SER A 357 13.84 -0.17 -37.41
CA SER A 357 14.80 -0.23 -38.51
C SER A 357 14.30 0.33 -39.84
N GLY A 358 12.97 0.49 -39.99
CA GLY A 358 12.33 1.08 -41.18
C GLY A 358 12.14 2.60 -41.09
N ILE A 359 12.48 3.21 -39.97
CA ILE A 359 12.38 4.66 -39.73
C ILE A 359 13.79 5.28 -39.71
N VAL A 360 13.95 6.39 -40.42
CA VAL A 360 15.21 7.13 -40.46
C VAL A 360 15.02 8.55 -39.92
N ARG A 361 15.96 8.97 -39.09
CA ARG A 361 16.07 10.38 -38.71
C ARG A 361 16.97 11.09 -39.69
N GLU A 362 16.40 12.01 -40.42
CA GLU A 362 17.10 12.80 -41.43
C GLU A 362 17.99 13.89 -40.84
N GLY A 363 18.90 14.44 -41.62
CA GLY A 363 19.83 15.47 -41.17
C GLY A 363 19.18 16.78 -40.72
N ASP A 364 17.95 17.06 -41.18
CA ASP A 364 17.12 18.20 -40.77
C ASP A 364 16.31 17.91 -39.47
N GLY A 365 16.47 16.69 -38.90
CA GLY A 365 15.78 16.27 -37.68
C GLY A 365 14.39 15.67 -37.91
N THR A 366 13.88 15.63 -39.15
CA THR A 366 12.61 15.00 -39.48
C THR A 366 12.73 13.47 -39.45
N MET A 367 11.59 12.80 -39.19
CA MET A 367 11.50 11.35 -39.28
C MET A 367 10.91 10.95 -40.63
N SER A 368 11.53 9.99 -41.29
CA SER A 368 11.09 9.52 -42.60
C SER A 368 10.92 8.00 -42.64
N ALA A 369 10.01 7.55 -43.49
CA ALA A 369 9.83 6.17 -43.92
C ALA A 369 9.88 6.07 -45.41
N TRP A 370 10.33 4.95 -45.93
CA TRP A 370 10.39 4.66 -47.35
C TRP A 370 9.27 3.71 -47.75
N VAL A 371 8.44 4.11 -48.72
CA VAL A 371 7.32 3.33 -49.23
C VAL A 371 7.50 3.02 -50.70
N THR A 372 7.00 1.87 -51.14
CA THR A 372 7.03 1.46 -52.54
C THR A 372 5.67 0.91 -52.96
N LYS A 373 5.36 1.04 -54.25
CA LYS A 373 4.16 0.44 -54.84
C LYS A 373 4.47 -0.82 -55.67
N ASP A 374 5.63 -0.84 -56.32
CA ASP A 374 6.03 -1.86 -57.26
C ASP A 374 7.30 -2.63 -56.87
N GLY A 375 7.91 -2.26 -55.72
CA GLY A 375 9.14 -2.87 -55.21
C GLY A 375 10.42 -2.42 -55.89
N SER A 376 10.34 -1.48 -56.90
CA SER A 376 11.47 -0.99 -57.66
C SER A 376 11.74 0.52 -57.43
N GLU A 377 10.68 1.31 -57.26
CA GLU A 377 10.74 2.72 -56.94
C GLU A 377 10.32 2.95 -55.49
N PHE A 378 11.19 3.62 -54.71
CA PHE A 378 11.00 3.90 -53.31
C PHE A 378 10.84 5.40 -53.10
N THR A 379 9.78 5.80 -52.47
CA THR A 379 9.46 7.21 -52.19
C THR A 379 9.67 7.49 -50.71
N ARG A 380 10.48 8.50 -50.39
CA ARG A 380 10.68 9.01 -49.04
C ARG A 380 9.46 9.81 -48.60
N ARG A 381 8.89 9.49 -47.45
CA ARG A 381 7.79 10.24 -46.81
C ARG A 381 8.16 10.65 -45.42
N THR A 382 7.95 11.89 -45.08
CA THR A 382 8.03 12.38 -43.71
C THR A 382 6.89 11.75 -42.91
N VAL A 383 7.22 11.20 -41.73
CA VAL A 383 6.26 10.56 -40.83
C VAL A 383 6.24 11.25 -39.49
N ARG A 384 5.05 11.31 -38.89
CA ARG A 384 4.91 11.69 -37.51
C ARG A 384 4.77 10.43 -36.67
N LEU A 385 5.71 10.23 -35.76
CA LEU A 385 5.77 9.06 -34.89
C LEU A 385 4.99 9.31 -33.62
N GLY A 386 4.38 8.25 -33.10
CA GLY A 386 3.77 8.19 -31.79
C GLY A 386 4.59 7.33 -30.83
N LEU A 387 3.93 6.35 -30.19
CA LEU A 387 4.55 5.43 -29.26
C LEU A 387 5.54 4.48 -29.95
N GLN A 388 6.58 4.11 -29.22
CA GLN A 388 7.48 3.03 -29.61
C GLN A 388 7.27 1.85 -28.65
N GLN A 389 6.94 0.68 -29.22
CA GLN A 389 6.68 -0.51 -28.41
C GLN A 389 7.03 -1.78 -29.19
N ASN A 390 7.61 -2.76 -28.52
CA ASN A 390 7.93 -4.10 -29.09
C ASN A 390 8.72 -4.04 -30.40
N GLY A 391 9.64 -3.06 -30.54
CA GLY A 391 10.46 -2.90 -31.75
C GLY A 391 9.77 -2.20 -32.92
N TYR A 392 8.57 -1.62 -32.71
CA TYR A 392 7.80 -0.87 -33.71
C TYR A 392 7.52 0.56 -33.26
N HIS A 393 7.45 1.47 -34.24
CA HIS A 393 6.92 2.82 -34.08
C HIS A 393 5.46 2.88 -34.52
N GLN A 394 4.64 3.52 -33.69
CA GLN A 394 3.31 3.97 -34.08
C GLN A 394 3.42 5.10 -35.10
N ILE A 395 2.74 4.98 -36.24
CA ILE A 395 2.67 6.01 -37.24
C ILE A 395 1.37 6.79 -37.08
N LEU A 396 1.49 8.08 -36.78
CA LEU A 396 0.35 8.98 -36.64
C LEU A 396 -0.04 9.61 -37.95
N GLU A 397 0.97 9.94 -38.80
CA GLU A 397 0.79 10.56 -40.11
C GLU A 397 1.92 10.14 -41.05
N GLY A 398 1.64 10.14 -42.38
CA GLY A 398 2.63 9.96 -43.44
C GLY A 398 2.53 8.63 -44.19
N VAL A 399 2.13 7.54 -43.54
CA VAL A 399 1.97 6.20 -44.14
C VAL A 399 0.66 5.59 -43.73
N GLN A 400 0.00 4.89 -44.65
CA GLN A 400 -1.28 4.20 -44.42
C GLN A 400 -1.12 2.69 -44.36
N VAL A 401 -2.06 2.02 -43.71
CA VAL A 401 -2.13 0.55 -43.68
C VAL A 401 -2.37 0.00 -45.08
N GLY A 402 -1.69 -1.09 -45.42
CA GLY A 402 -1.72 -1.71 -46.74
C GLY A 402 -0.67 -1.18 -47.70
N GLU A 403 -0.03 -0.05 -47.41
CA GLU A 403 1.12 0.37 -48.18
C GLU A 403 2.34 -0.51 -47.85
N THR A 404 3.19 -0.76 -48.84
CA THR A 404 4.44 -1.52 -48.63
C THR A 404 5.54 -0.54 -48.22
N ALA A 405 6.09 -0.75 -47.00
CA ALA A 405 7.18 0.08 -46.47
C ALA A 405 8.45 -0.74 -46.30
N VAL A 406 9.58 -0.05 -46.31
CA VAL A 406 10.87 -0.62 -45.97
C VAL A 406 10.91 -0.88 -44.48
N THR A 407 11.18 -2.12 -44.08
CA THR A 407 11.23 -2.57 -42.70
C THR A 407 12.67 -2.75 -42.18
N ASP A 408 13.63 -2.88 -43.11
CA ASP A 408 15.05 -3.00 -42.78
C ASP A 408 15.87 -2.40 -43.91
N GLY A 409 16.97 -1.68 -43.60
CA GLY A 409 17.81 -1.04 -44.58
C GLY A 409 17.35 0.37 -45.02
N ALA A 410 16.36 0.98 -44.34
CA ALA A 410 15.86 2.33 -44.69
C ALA A 410 16.94 3.41 -44.65
N ILE A 411 17.91 3.31 -43.74
CA ILE A 411 19.04 4.26 -43.66
C ILE A 411 19.93 4.23 -44.90
N PHE A 412 20.05 3.05 -45.55
CA PHE A 412 20.81 2.95 -46.82
C PHE A 412 20.18 3.79 -47.92
N LEU A 413 18.84 3.80 -48.01
CA LEU A 413 18.13 4.61 -48.98
C LEU A 413 18.28 6.12 -48.71
N SER A 414 18.22 6.53 -47.45
CA SER A 414 18.41 7.94 -47.08
C SER A 414 19.84 8.41 -47.40
N ASN A 415 20.84 7.55 -47.12
CA ASN A 415 22.24 7.87 -47.47
C ASN A 415 22.46 7.95 -48.98
N MET A 416 21.86 7.06 -49.76
CA MET A 416 21.94 7.12 -51.22
C MET A 416 21.30 8.40 -51.79
N LEU A 417 20.18 8.81 -51.24
CA LEU A 417 19.51 10.04 -51.64
C LEU A 417 20.36 11.28 -51.29
N ALA A 418 21.00 11.27 -50.14
CA ALA A 418 21.88 12.35 -49.68
C ALA A 418 23.20 12.42 -50.48
N GLY A 419 23.75 11.27 -50.91
CA GLY A 419 24.97 11.21 -51.73
C GLY A 419 24.75 11.41 -53.21
N GLY A 420 23.57 11.16 -53.75
CA GLY A 420 23.25 11.34 -55.18
C GLY A 420 22.95 12.80 -55.61
N GLY A 421 23.04 13.75 -54.71
CA GLY A 421 22.93 15.19 -54.99
C GLY A 421 24.29 15.88 -55.26
N ALA A 422 25.37 15.09 -55.39
CA ALA A 422 26.75 15.59 -55.58
C ALA A 422 27.34 15.29 -56.97
N ASP A 423 26.52 14.87 -57.95
CA ASP A 423 26.96 14.78 -59.38
C ASP A 423 26.22 15.75 -60.25
#